data_8819a46ee5ce0fa699c830a8802b520c
#
_entry.id   8819a46ee5ce0fa699c830a8802b520c
#
_cell.length_a   1.000
_cell.length_b   1.000
_cell.length_c   1.000
_cell.angle_alpha   90.00
_cell.angle_beta   90.00
_cell.angle_gamma   90.00
#
_symmetry.space_group_name_H-M   'P 1'
#
loop_
_entity.id
_entity.type
_entity.pdbx_description
1 polymer ?
#
loop_
_entity_poly.entity_id
_entity_poly.type
_entity_poly.pdbx_seq_one_letter_code
_entity_poly.pdbx_strand_id
1 'polypeptide(L)'
;MSVNSPDSKGSQTLADLNQTAAFQITHNPVDLERRRTLVMATSILGGLGVAVATVPFIGSMLPSERAKSAGAPVEADISKLKPGELITVEWQGKPVWILHRTDEMLRELSKDEQQLSDPQSDVPNQPKYSKNSMRSIKPKYLVSVGICTHLGCVPNFRPEISPDDLGNAWHGGFYCPCHGSKYDLAGRVFKGVPAPTNLIIPRHAYLSNFQLIIGADG
;
A
#
# COMPACT_ATOMS: atom_id res chain seq x y z
N MET A 1 -75.25 35.58 -84.15
CA MET A 1 -74.92 34.25 -83.56
C MET A 1 -73.59 34.38 -82.81
N SER A 2 -73.71 34.41 -81.57
CA SER A 2 -72.65 34.73 -80.62
C SER A 2 -71.99 33.43 -80.16
N VAL A 3 -70.67 33.37 -80.15
CA VAL A 3 -69.96 32.27 -79.59
C VAL A 3 -69.08 32.83 -78.47
N ASN A 4 -69.43 32.44 -77.25
CA ASN A 4 -68.73 32.74 -76.04
C ASN A 4 -67.37 31.99 -75.96
N SER A 5 -66.34 32.70 -75.63
CA SER A 5 -65.06 32.15 -75.23
C SER A 5 -65.02 31.90 -73.70
N PRO A 6 -64.55 30.80 -73.26
CA PRO A 6 -64.43 30.55 -71.80
C PRO A 6 -63.13 31.08 -71.16
N ASP A 7 -63.31 31.47 -69.94
CA ASP A 7 -62.39 31.98 -68.96
C ASP A 7 -61.01 31.28 -68.86
N SER A 8 -60.00 32.10 -68.83
CA SER A 8 -58.63 31.76 -68.36
C SER A 8 -58.54 31.93 -66.83
N LYS A 9 -58.84 30.89 -66.10
CA LYS A 9 -58.45 30.76 -64.69
C LYS A 9 -57.38 29.75 -64.58
N GLY A 10 -56.27 30.18 -63.99
CA GLY A 10 -55.34 29.29 -63.29
C GLY A 10 -53.97 29.09 -63.90
N SER A 11 -53.21 30.13 -64.01
CA SER A 11 -51.76 29.97 -63.98
C SER A 11 -51.23 30.73 -62.74
N GLN A 12 -51.49 30.15 -61.56
CA GLN A 12 -50.66 30.49 -60.39
C GLN A 12 -49.35 29.76 -60.60
N THR A 13 -48.37 30.53 -60.99
CA THR A 13 -47.03 30.08 -61.31
C THR A 13 -46.39 29.51 -60.07
N LEU A 14 -45.66 28.43 -60.30
CA LEU A 14 -44.77 27.81 -59.30
C LEU A 14 -43.84 28.80 -58.53
N ALA A 15 -43.78 30.05 -58.98
CA ALA A 15 -43.08 31.13 -58.32
C ALA A 15 -43.75 31.62 -57.03
N ASP A 16 -45.10 31.57 -56.94
CA ASP A 16 -45.83 31.99 -55.72
C ASP A 16 -45.79 30.96 -54.61
N LEU A 17 -45.58 29.69 -54.94
CA LEU A 17 -45.43 28.63 -53.94
C LEU A 17 -44.03 28.63 -53.29
N ASN A 18 -43.08 29.27 -53.95
CA ASN A 18 -41.73 29.35 -53.44
C ASN A 18 -41.48 30.54 -52.49
N GLN A 19 -42.43 31.50 -52.45
CA GLN A 19 -42.31 32.64 -51.51
C GLN A 19 -42.90 32.38 -50.12
N THR A 20 -43.76 31.38 -50.00
CA THR A 20 -44.41 31.08 -48.72
C THR A 20 -43.63 30.08 -47.83
N ALA A 21 -42.54 29.52 -48.31
CA ALA A 21 -41.71 28.54 -47.55
C ALA A 21 -40.33 29.06 -47.18
N ALA A 22 -40.01 30.33 -47.40
CA ALA A 22 -38.83 30.92 -46.81
C ALA A 22 -39.12 31.18 -45.35
N PHE A 23 -38.94 30.13 -44.54
CA PHE A 23 -38.77 30.30 -43.09
C PHE A 23 -37.58 31.25 -42.87
N GLN A 24 -37.89 32.51 -42.70
CA GLN A 24 -36.93 33.54 -42.34
C GLN A 24 -36.39 33.17 -40.96
N ILE A 25 -35.25 32.47 -40.94
CA ILE A 25 -34.42 32.39 -39.75
C ILE A 25 -33.95 33.83 -39.49
N THR A 26 -34.75 34.55 -38.72
CA THR A 26 -34.30 35.83 -38.16
C THR A 26 -33.15 35.50 -37.22
N HIS A 27 -31.94 35.62 -37.72
CA HIS A 27 -30.75 35.68 -36.88
C HIS A 27 -30.89 36.97 -36.04
N ASN A 28 -31.51 36.84 -34.86
CA ASN A 28 -31.38 37.90 -33.88
C ASN A 28 -29.85 38.07 -33.64
N PRO A 29 -29.32 39.28 -33.88
CA PRO A 29 -27.89 39.49 -33.63
C PRO A 29 -27.61 39.08 -32.20
N VAL A 30 -26.71 38.13 -32.05
CA VAL A 30 -26.31 37.66 -30.71
C VAL A 30 -25.79 38.86 -29.98
N ASP A 31 -26.45 39.21 -28.88
CA ASP A 31 -25.97 40.28 -27.98
C ASP A 31 -24.68 39.82 -27.35
N LEU A 32 -23.56 40.22 -27.93
CA LEU A 32 -22.20 39.85 -27.54
C LEU A 32 -21.86 40.29 -26.12
N GLU A 33 -22.42 41.41 -25.69
CA GLU A 33 -22.26 41.94 -24.33
C GLU A 33 -22.93 41.02 -23.31
N ARG A 34 -24.17 40.67 -23.56
CA ARG A 34 -24.93 39.76 -22.72
C ARG A 34 -24.31 38.35 -22.69
N ARG A 35 -23.84 37.84 -23.83
CA ARG A 35 -23.12 36.55 -23.90
C ARG A 35 -21.85 36.59 -23.08
N ARG A 36 -21.05 37.66 -23.22
CA ARG A 36 -19.79 37.83 -22.43
C ARG A 36 -20.05 37.87 -20.94
N THR A 37 -21.06 38.62 -20.52
CA THR A 37 -21.45 38.72 -19.10
C THR A 37 -21.90 37.37 -18.55
N LEU A 38 -22.73 36.64 -19.29
CA LEU A 38 -23.21 35.31 -18.89
C LEU A 38 -22.06 34.29 -18.82
N VAL A 39 -21.17 34.27 -19.80
CA VAL A 39 -19.99 33.40 -19.80
C VAL A 39 -19.08 33.71 -18.63
N MET A 40 -18.80 34.98 -18.34
CA MET A 40 -17.99 35.36 -17.18
C MET A 40 -18.68 34.95 -15.87
N ALA A 41 -19.95 35.23 -15.71
CA ALA A 41 -20.69 34.85 -14.51
C ALA A 41 -20.71 33.35 -14.27
N THR A 42 -20.99 32.55 -15.31
CA THR A 42 -20.97 31.08 -15.22
C THR A 42 -19.56 30.52 -14.96
N SER A 43 -18.53 31.13 -15.56
CA SER A 43 -17.13 30.70 -15.31
C SER A 43 -16.69 30.98 -13.88
N ILE A 44 -17.06 32.11 -13.31
CA ILE A 44 -16.76 32.46 -11.89
C ILE A 44 -17.51 31.52 -10.96
N LEU A 45 -18.81 31.32 -11.16
CA LEU A 45 -19.61 30.43 -10.32
C LEU A 45 -19.16 28.97 -10.46
N GLY A 46 -18.85 28.52 -11.67
CA GLY A 46 -18.31 27.19 -11.92
C GLY A 46 -16.95 26.99 -11.28
N GLY A 47 -16.04 27.95 -11.43
CA GLY A 47 -14.73 27.91 -10.79
C GLY A 47 -14.82 27.87 -9.25
N LEU A 48 -15.71 28.68 -8.67
CA LEU A 48 -15.96 28.63 -7.24
C LEU A 48 -16.54 27.28 -6.79
N GLY A 49 -17.48 26.74 -7.54
CA GLY A 49 -18.06 25.42 -7.27
C GLY A 49 -17.03 24.30 -7.32
N VAL A 50 -16.15 24.32 -8.31
CA VAL A 50 -15.02 23.37 -8.39
C VAL A 50 -14.08 23.54 -7.20
N ALA A 51 -13.72 24.77 -6.82
CA ALA A 51 -12.84 25.01 -5.67
C ALA A 51 -13.45 24.48 -4.38
N VAL A 52 -14.72 24.77 -4.12
CA VAL A 52 -15.45 24.30 -2.92
C VAL A 52 -15.54 22.76 -2.89
N ALA A 53 -15.78 22.12 -4.03
CA ALA A 53 -15.82 20.65 -4.11
C ALA A 53 -14.44 20.02 -3.95
N THR A 54 -13.37 20.66 -4.46
CA THR A 54 -12.00 20.13 -4.43
C THR A 54 -11.40 20.12 -3.02
N VAL A 55 -11.69 21.11 -2.20
CA VAL A 55 -11.14 21.22 -0.82
C VAL A 55 -11.45 19.99 0.04
N PRO A 56 -12.71 19.53 0.22
CA PRO A 56 -12.99 18.33 1.00
C PRO A 56 -12.43 17.07 0.36
N PHE A 57 -12.36 17.01 -0.98
CA PHE A 57 -11.78 15.88 -1.69
C PHE A 57 -10.28 15.74 -1.43
N ILE A 58 -9.51 16.84 -1.54
CA ILE A 58 -8.09 16.85 -1.19
C ILE A 58 -7.91 16.59 0.31
N GLY A 59 -8.76 17.18 1.17
CA GLY A 59 -8.74 16.94 2.61
C GLY A 59 -8.94 15.48 2.99
N SER A 60 -9.78 14.75 2.24
CA SER A 60 -10.00 13.31 2.47
C SER A 60 -8.79 12.42 2.11
N MET A 61 -7.86 12.92 1.30
CA MET A 61 -6.60 12.22 0.97
C MET A 61 -5.52 12.39 2.04
N LEU A 62 -5.68 13.35 2.95
CA LEU A 62 -4.74 13.52 4.05
C LEU A 62 -4.89 12.36 5.05
N PRO A 63 -3.76 11.88 5.64
CA PRO A 63 -3.81 10.81 6.62
C PRO A 63 -4.69 11.21 7.82
N SER A 64 -5.62 10.33 8.18
CA SER A 64 -6.43 10.50 9.40
C SER A 64 -5.54 10.48 10.65
N GLU A 65 -6.00 11.03 11.77
CA GLU A 65 -5.28 10.96 13.04
C GLU A 65 -5.01 9.51 13.47
N ARG A 66 -5.93 8.60 13.15
CA ARG A 66 -5.72 7.16 13.37
C ARG A 66 -4.59 6.61 12.50
N ALA A 67 -4.46 7.03 11.25
CA ALA A 67 -3.36 6.61 10.37
C ALA A 67 -2.01 7.19 10.83
N LYS A 68 -2.01 8.43 11.34
CA LYS A 68 -0.82 9.05 11.92
C LYS A 68 -0.38 8.33 13.20
N SER A 69 -1.32 8.01 14.09
CA SER A 69 -1.02 7.28 15.33
C SER A 69 -0.58 5.83 15.06
N ALA A 70 -1.11 5.17 14.03
CA ALA A 70 -0.67 3.84 13.63
C ALA A 70 0.79 3.80 13.14
N GLY A 71 1.33 4.94 12.69
CA GLY A 71 2.73 5.10 12.31
C GLY A 71 3.66 5.47 13.46
N ALA A 72 3.12 5.79 14.63
CA ALA A 72 3.91 6.18 15.80
C ALA A 72 4.81 5.02 16.30
N PRO A 73 5.96 5.33 16.90
CA PRO A 73 6.77 4.35 17.59
C PRO A 73 5.98 3.68 18.73
N VAL A 74 6.27 2.39 18.96
CA VAL A 74 5.62 1.58 20.00
C VAL A 74 6.69 1.08 20.98
N GLU A 75 6.43 1.24 22.26
CA GLU A 75 7.29 0.69 23.33
C GLU A 75 6.88 -0.74 23.67
N ALA A 76 7.88 -1.59 23.92
CA ALA A 76 7.68 -2.97 24.33
C ALA A 76 8.53 -3.27 25.57
N ASP A 77 7.87 -3.78 26.61
CA ASP A 77 8.53 -4.28 27.83
C ASP A 77 8.85 -5.77 27.66
N ILE A 78 10.15 -6.09 27.72
CA ILE A 78 10.68 -7.46 27.60
C ILE A 78 11.16 -8.01 28.94
N SER A 79 10.88 -7.34 30.07
CA SER A 79 11.37 -7.76 31.41
C SER A 79 10.89 -9.15 31.82
N LYS A 80 9.71 -9.56 31.34
CA LYS A 80 9.08 -10.85 31.63
C LYS A 80 9.28 -11.90 30.54
N LEU A 81 9.94 -11.54 29.43
CA LEU A 81 10.14 -12.42 28.29
C LEU A 81 11.23 -13.46 28.62
N LYS A 82 10.82 -14.71 28.76
CA LYS A 82 11.75 -15.81 29.09
C LYS A 82 12.56 -16.26 27.88
N PRO A 83 13.75 -16.85 28.08
CA PRO A 83 14.51 -17.49 27.01
C PRO A 83 13.65 -18.53 26.26
N GLY A 84 13.67 -18.49 24.93
CA GLY A 84 12.86 -19.34 24.06
C GLY A 84 11.44 -18.82 23.77
N GLU A 85 10.98 -17.80 24.47
CA GLU A 85 9.66 -17.20 24.22
C GLU A 85 9.70 -16.12 23.14
N LEU A 86 8.59 -16.01 22.43
CA LEU A 86 8.31 -15.00 21.42
C LEU A 86 7.05 -14.22 21.82
N ILE A 87 7.15 -12.90 21.81
CA ILE A 87 5.98 -12.01 21.92
C ILE A 87 5.75 -11.26 20.63
N THR A 88 4.51 -10.86 20.41
CA THR A 88 4.09 -10.06 19.24
C THR A 88 3.60 -8.69 19.71
N VAL A 89 4.14 -7.66 19.09
CA VAL A 89 3.72 -6.26 19.25
C VAL A 89 3.19 -5.75 17.91
N GLU A 90 2.11 -5.02 17.91
CA GLU A 90 1.60 -4.40 16.68
C GLU A 90 2.28 -3.06 16.43
N TRP A 91 2.86 -2.89 15.24
CA TRP A 91 3.41 -1.62 14.77
C TRP A 91 3.06 -1.40 13.30
N GLN A 92 2.47 -0.26 12.98
CA GLN A 92 1.98 0.06 11.63
C GLN A 92 1.03 -0.99 11.05
N GLY A 93 0.17 -1.58 11.87
CA GLY A 93 -0.74 -2.65 11.45
C GLY A 93 -0.05 -3.97 11.10
N LYS A 94 1.22 -4.15 11.47
CA LYS A 94 2.01 -5.35 11.22
C LYS A 94 2.42 -6.00 12.52
N PRO A 95 2.43 -7.34 12.59
CA PRO A 95 3.01 -8.04 13.73
C PRO A 95 4.52 -7.87 13.73
N VAL A 96 5.07 -7.37 14.82
CA VAL A 96 6.50 -7.35 15.09
C VAL A 96 6.78 -8.35 16.20
N TRP A 97 7.65 -9.29 15.91
CA TRP A 97 8.08 -10.31 16.85
C TRP A 97 9.31 -9.86 17.63
N ILE A 98 9.29 -10.16 18.92
CA ILE A 98 10.45 -10.05 19.78
C ILE A 98 10.68 -11.46 20.34
N LEU A 99 11.73 -12.13 19.86
CA LEU A 99 12.14 -13.46 20.30
C LEU A 99 13.32 -13.34 21.26
N HIS A 100 13.19 -13.89 22.45
CA HIS A 100 14.33 -14.08 23.36
C HIS A 100 15.02 -15.41 23.05
N ARG A 101 16.10 -15.35 22.28
CA ARG A 101 16.86 -16.54 21.87
C ARG A 101 17.65 -17.13 23.04
N THR A 102 17.62 -18.45 23.15
CA THR A 102 18.49 -19.19 24.09
C THR A 102 19.91 -19.27 23.55
N ASP A 103 20.85 -19.62 24.41
CA ASP A 103 22.25 -19.84 23.98
C ASP A 103 22.37 -21.04 23.02
N GLU A 104 21.47 -22.01 23.09
CA GLU A 104 21.35 -23.10 22.12
C GLU A 104 20.90 -22.58 20.76
N MET A 105 19.82 -21.83 20.71
CA MET A 105 19.34 -21.19 19.46
C MET A 105 20.43 -20.36 18.78
N LEU A 106 21.26 -19.66 19.55
CA LEU A 106 22.37 -18.88 19.01
C LEU A 106 23.47 -19.76 18.40
N ARG A 107 23.73 -20.93 19.00
CA ARG A 107 24.71 -21.89 18.46
C ARG A 107 24.23 -22.55 17.17
N GLU A 108 22.91 -22.83 17.06
CA GLU A 108 22.33 -23.44 15.87
C GLU A 108 22.42 -22.54 14.62
N LEU A 109 22.37 -21.22 14.78
CA LEU A 109 22.44 -20.26 13.66
C LEU A 109 23.68 -20.42 12.76
N SER A 110 24.79 -20.87 13.30
CA SER A 110 26.01 -21.10 12.52
C SER A 110 25.94 -22.34 11.62
N LYS A 111 25.09 -23.31 11.92
CA LYS A 111 24.92 -24.54 11.15
C LYS A 111 24.16 -24.30 9.84
N ASP A 112 23.33 -23.28 9.80
CA ASP A 112 22.45 -22.98 8.65
C ASP A 112 23.13 -22.15 7.56
N GLU A 113 24.28 -21.53 7.79
CA GLU A 113 24.88 -20.51 6.91
C GLU A 113 25.00 -20.94 5.44
N GLN A 114 25.37 -22.21 5.19
CA GLN A 114 25.51 -22.73 3.83
C GLN A 114 24.18 -22.92 3.09
N GLN A 115 23.09 -23.06 3.84
CA GLN A 115 21.75 -23.27 3.34
C GLN A 115 20.98 -21.96 3.10
N LEU A 116 21.50 -20.81 3.53
CA LEU A 116 20.85 -19.53 3.43
C LEU A 116 21.12 -18.83 2.09
N SER A 117 20.12 -18.09 1.60
CA SER A 117 20.23 -17.29 0.36
C SER A 117 21.05 -16.02 0.57
N ASP A 118 20.87 -15.36 1.73
CA ASP A 118 21.55 -14.12 2.10
C ASP A 118 22.02 -14.19 3.56
N PRO A 119 23.06 -15.00 3.86
CA PRO A 119 23.56 -15.21 5.23
C PRO A 119 24.16 -13.93 5.83
N GLN A 120 24.72 -13.04 5.00
CA GLN A 120 25.37 -11.80 5.45
C GLN A 120 24.43 -10.61 5.48
N SER A 121 23.16 -10.80 5.11
CA SER A 121 22.14 -9.75 5.06
C SER A 121 22.56 -8.56 4.19
N ASP A 122 23.00 -8.86 2.97
CA ASP A 122 23.41 -7.85 2.00
C ASP A 122 22.23 -7.12 1.37
N VAL A 123 21.06 -7.78 1.27
CA VAL A 123 19.82 -7.13 0.86
C VAL A 123 19.39 -6.11 1.94
N PRO A 124 19.13 -4.84 1.59
CA PRO A 124 18.90 -3.77 2.57
C PRO A 124 17.47 -3.79 3.16
N ASN A 125 17.12 -4.85 3.87
CA ASN A 125 15.84 -5.00 4.57
C ASN A 125 15.97 -4.94 6.11
N GLN A 126 17.08 -4.41 6.58
CA GLN A 126 17.39 -4.15 8.00
C GLN A 126 18.16 -2.83 8.17
N PRO A 127 18.08 -2.20 9.36
CA PRO A 127 18.96 -1.10 9.73
C PRO A 127 20.43 -1.52 9.75
N LYS A 128 21.34 -0.56 9.54
CA LYS A 128 22.80 -0.82 9.49
C LYS A 128 23.33 -1.52 10.75
N TYR A 129 22.81 -1.15 11.92
CA TYR A 129 23.23 -1.75 13.20
C TYR A 129 22.83 -3.24 13.36
N SER A 130 21.84 -3.70 12.58
CA SER A 130 21.40 -5.09 12.54
C SER A 130 21.98 -5.88 11.34
N LYS A 131 22.88 -5.28 10.54
CA LYS A 131 23.60 -5.98 9.48
C LYS A 131 24.73 -6.81 10.06
N ASN A 132 24.37 -7.90 10.70
CA ASN A 132 25.27 -8.90 11.29
C ASN A 132 24.61 -10.29 11.21
N SER A 133 25.34 -11.35 11.51
CA SER A 133 24.86 -12.74 11.44
C SER A 133 23.67 -13.02 12.37
N MET A 134 23.56 -12.29 13.47
CA MET A 134 22.44 -12.42 14.41
C MET A 134 21.24 -11.53 14.04
N ARG A 135 21.41 -10.58 13.10
CA ARG A 135 20.43 -9.59 12.64
C ARG A 135 19.76 -8.85 13.80
N SER A 136 20.56 -8.45 14.77
CA SER A 136 20.07 -7.82 16.01
C SER A 136 21.12 -6.91 16.63
N ILE A 137 20.67 -5.96 17.46
CA ILE A 137 21.52 -5.13 18.31
C ILE A 137 22.13 -5.98 19.45
N LYS A 138 21.26 -6.74 20.15
CA LYS A 138 21.65 -7.67 21.20
C LYS A 138 21.42 -9.10 20.71
N PRO A 139 22.43 -9.96 20.62
CA PRO A 139 22.29 -11.32 20.08
C PRO A 139 21.15 -12.14 20.70
N LYS A 140 20.84 -11.94 21.96
CA LYS A 140 19.76 -12.65 22.65
C LYS A 140 18.36 -12.26 22.19
N TYR A 141 18.18 -11.11 21.52
CA TYR A 141 16.86 -10.63 21.13
C TYR A 141 16.80 -10.39 19.62
N LEU A 142 15.93 -11.13 18.94
CA LEU A 142 15.55 -10.82 17.57
C LEU A 142 14.31 -9.94 17.58
N VAL A 143 14.35 -8.82 16.86
CA VAL A 143 13.17 -7.98 16.58
C VAL A 143 12.93 -8.00 15.09
N SER A 144 11.85 -8.61 14.64
CA SER A 144 11.55 -8.73 13.20
C SER A 144 10.08 -8.57 12.89
N VAL A 145 9.76 -8.09 11.69
CA VAL A 145 8.39 -8.10 11.21
C VAL A 145 7.99 -9.54 10.92
N GLY A 146 6.93 -10.02 11.56
CA GLY A 146 6.42 -11.39 11.47
C GLY A 146 5.60 -11.63 10.19
N ILE A 147 6.11 -11.18 9.05
CA ILE A 147 5.42 -11.30 7.75
C ILE A 147 6.38 -11.91 6.74
N CYS A 148 5.94 -13.00 6.12
CA CYS A 148 6.68 -13.69 5.06
C CYS A 148 6.91 -12.77 3.86
N THR A 149 8.16 -12.69 3.39
CA THR A 149 8.56 -11.82 2.28
C THR A 149 8.12 -12.34 0.92
N HIS A 150 7.47 -13.52 0.85
CA HIS A 150 6.87 -14.02 -0.38
C HIS A 150 5.57 -13.27 -0.71
N LEU A 151 4.49 -13.51 0.03
CA LEU A 151 3.15 -12.94 -0.24
C LEU A 151 2.42 -12.48 1.04
N GLY A 152 3.14 -12.20 2.12
CA GLY A 152 2.57 -11.54 3.28
C GLY A 152 1.89 -12.44 4.31
N CYS A 153 1.98 -13.78 4.22
CA CYS A 153 1.50 -14.67 5.28
C CYS A 153 2.31 -14.48 6.57
N VAL A 154 1.74 -14.85 7.70
CA VAL A 154 2.45 -14.88 9.00
C VAL A 154 3.07 -16.27 9.17
N PRO A 155 4.41 -16.41 9.21
CA PRO A 155 5.05 -17.69 9.48
C PRO A 155 4.83 -18.15 10.92
N ASN A 156 4.89 -19.45 11.15
CA ASN A 156 4.85 -20.05 12.47
C ASN A 156 6.25 -20.11 13.07
N PHE A 157 6.37 -19.76 14.34
CA PHE A 157 7.60 -19.98 15.11
C PHE A 157 7.74 -21.47 15.41
N ARG A 158 8.82 -22.08 14.97
CA ARG A 158 9.13 -23.51 15.05
C ARG A 158 10.54 -23.67 15.63
N PRO A 159 10.67 -23.59 16.97
CA PRO A 159 11.97 -23.65 17.63
C PRO A 159 12.56 -25.06 17.72
N GLU A 160 11.79 -26.09 17.40
CA GLU A 160 12.21 -27.49 17.51
C GLU A 160 13.37 -27.80 16.55
N ILE A 161 14.28 -28.66 16.95
CA ILE A 161 15.37 -29.16 16.12
C ILE A 161 14.95 -30.48 15.50
N SER A 162 15.12 -30.60 14.16
CA SER A 162 14.85 -31.81 13.38
C SER A 162 13.46 -32.43 13.60
N PRO A 163 12.36 -31.66 13.59
CA PRO A 163 11.04 -32.27 13.68
C PRO A 163 10.71 -33.05 12.41
N ASP A 164 9.87 -34.09 12.53
CA ASP A 164 9.54 -35.03 11.47
C ASP A 164 9.04 -34.35 10.18
N ASP A 165 8.30 -33.25 10.30
CA ASP A 165 7.68 -32.52 9.18
C ASP A 165 8.62 -31.53 8.47
N LEU A 166 9.71 -31.10 9.10
CA LEU A 166 10.69 -30.16 8.54
C LEU A 166 12.05 -30.81 8.22
N GLY A 167 12.29 -32.00 8.74
CA GLY A 167 13.46 -32.82 8.46
C GLY A 167 14.71 -32.46 9.28
N ASN A 168 15.75 -33.28 9.14
CA ASN A 168 16.97 -33.23 9.97
C ASN A 168 17.84 -31.99 9.76
N ALA A 169 17.64 -31.27 8.67
CA ALA A 169 18.35 -30.02 8.37
C ALA A 169 17.71 -28.78 9.00
N TRP A 170 16.64 -28.95 9.76
CA TRP A 170 15.98 -27.86 10.47
C TRP A 170 16.56 -27.69 11.88
N HIS A 171 17.09 -26.50 12.16
CA HIS A 171 17.73 -26.17 13.45
C HIS A 171 16.92 -25.11 14.25
N GLY A 172 15.61 -25.01 13.97
CA GLY A 172 14.73 -24.01 14.54
C GLY A 172 14.62 -22.75 13.66
N GLY A 173 13.49 -22.07 13.75
CA GLY A 173 13.26 -20.87 12.95
C GLY A 173 11.78 -20.54 12.74
N PHE A 174 11.47 -20.02 11.56
CA PHE A 174 10.10 -19.63 11.19
C PHE A 174 9.70 -20.33 9.91
N TYR A 175 8.59 -21.04 9.93
CA TYR A 175 8.05 -21.78 8.80
C TYR A 175 6.76 -21.14 8.32
N CYS A 176 6.69 -20.75 7.04
CA CYS A 176 5.50 -20.19 6.42
C CYS A 176 4.63 -21.31 5.84
N PRO A 177 3.43 -21.58 6.41
CA PRO A 177 2.60 -22.71 5.97
C PRO A 177 1.94 -22.49 4.62
N CYS A 178 1.88 -21.24 4.13
CA CYS A 178 1.22 -20.92 2.87
C CYS A 178 1.92 -21.57 1.66
N HIS A 179 3.24 -21.47 1.58
CA HIS A 179 4.00 -21.99 0.44
C HIS A 179 5.36 -22.59 0.85
N GLY A 180 5.56 -22.92 2.12
CA GLY A 180 6.73 -23.60 2.61
C GLY A 180 8.02 -22.78 2.72
N SER A 181 7.93 -21.44 2.72
CA SER A 181 9.13 -20.62 2.96
C SER A 181 9.66 -20.85 4.36
N LYS A 182 10.99 -20.96 4.48
CA LYS A 182 11.72 -21.24 5.71
C LYS A 182 12.66 -20.08 6.04
N TYR A 183 12.76 -19.73 7.33
CA TYR A 183 13.69 -18.76 7.85
C TYR A 183 14.32 -19.30 9.14
N ASP A 184 15.58 -19.01 9.35
CA ASP A 184 16.28 -19.39 10.59
C ASP A 184 15.88 -18.49 11.79
N LEU A 185 16.50 -18.74 12.94
CA LEU A 185 16.26 -17.98 14.18
C LEU A 185 16.80 -16.53 14.17
N ALA A 186 17.47 -16.11 13.10
CA ALA A 186 17.81 -14.71 12.82
C ALA A 186 16.89 -14.10 11.71
N GLY A 187 15.90 -14.85 11.25
CA GLY A 187 15.00 -14.43 10.16
C GLY A 187 15.69 -14.41 8.80
N ARG A 188 16.79 -15.18 8.61
CA ARG A 188 17.46 -15.32 7.31
C ARG A 188 16.80 -16.42 6.51
N VAL A 189 16.55 -16.15 5.21
CA VAL A 189 15.79 -17.04 4.32
C VAL A 189 16.67 -18.19 3.80
N PHE A 190 16.13 -19.40 3.81
CA PHE A 190 16.75 -20.58 3.22
C PHE A 190 16.75 -20.51 1.69
N LYS A 191 17.70 -21.19 1.05
CA LYS A 191 17.73 -21.43 -0.41
C LYS A 191 16.58 -22.34 -0.85
N GLY A 192 16.12 -22.16 -2.08
CA GLY A 192 15.13 -23.04 -2.68
C GLY A 192 13.71 -22.90 -2.14
N VAL A 193 13.39 -21.81 -1.45
CA VAL A 193 12.04 -21.50 -0.97
C VAL A 193 11.47 -20.30 -1.71
N PRO A 194 10.12 -20.11 -1.74
CA PRO A 194 9.49 -19.03 -2.49
C PRO A 194 9.81 -17.62 -1.99
N ALA A 195 10.13 -17.44 -0.72
CA ALA A 195 10.49 -16.13 -0.17
C ALA A 195 11.82 -15.62 -0.75
N PRO A 196 11.86 -14.40 -1.31
CA PRO A 196 13.05 -13.90 -2.01
C PRO A 196 14.10 -13.31 -1.07
N THR A 197 13.74 -12.89 0.14
CA THR A 197 14.63 -12.15 1.06
C THR A 197 14.43 -12.57 2.50
N ASN A 198 15.37 -12.20 3.35
CA ASN A 198 15.28 -12.32 4.80
C ASN A 198 14.04 -11.58 5.34
N LEU A 199 13.56 -11.92 6.54
CA LEU A 199 12.52 -11.16 7.23
C LEU A 199 12.98 -9.71 7.46
N ILE A 200 12.05 -8.77 7.47
CA ILE A 200 12.35 -7.35 7.66
C ILE A 200 12.66 -7.08 9.14
N ILE A 201 13.76 -6.39 9.41
CA ILE A 201 14.05 -5.85 10.75
C ILE A 201 13.56 -4.39 10.78
N PRO A 202 12.58 -4.05 11.61
CA PRO A 202 12.13 -2.67 11.76
C PRO A 202 13.20 -1.83 12.48
N ARG A 203 13.16 -0.51 12.30
CA ARG A 203 13.95 0.38 13.16
C ARG A 203 13.52 0.16 14.60
N HIS A 204 14.48 0.02 15.49
CA HIS A 204 14.23 -0.15 16.92
C HIS A 204 15.46 0.22 17.71
N ALA A 205 15.25 0.59 18.96
CA ALA A 205 16.30 0.91 19.90
C ALA A 205 15.96 0.37 21.30
N TYR A 206 16.97 0.28 22.16
CA TYR A 206 16.78 -0.06 23.55
C TYR A 206 16.75 1.21 24.39
N LEU A 207 15.61 1.51 25.02
CA LEU A 207 15.48 2.61 25.99
C LEU A 207 16.12 2.24 27.33
N SER A 208 16.11 0.95 27.67
CA SER A 208 16.75 0.37 28.83
C SER A 208 17.14 -1.09 28.56
N ASN A 209 17.57 -1.82 29.57
CA ASN A 209 17.85 -3.25 29.42
C ASN A 209 16.61 -4.08 29.08
N PHE A 210 15.43 -3.61 29.45
CA PHE A 210 14.16 -4.33 29.35
C PHE A 210 13.07 -3.58 28.58
N GLN A 211 13.38 -2.40 28.03
CA GLN A 211 12.45 -1.63 27.23
C GLN A 211 13.01 -1.39 25.82
N LEU A 212 12.21 -1.71 24.84
CA LEU A 212 12.46 -1.46 23.42
C LEU A 212 11.50 -0.40 22.91
N ILE A 213 11.95 0.42 21.98
CA ILE A 213 11.09 1.26 21.14
C ILE A 213 11.22 0.76 19.70
N ILE A 214 10.08 0.53 19.03
CA ILE A 214 9.98 0.05 17.65
C ILE A 214 9.46 1.21 16.80
N GLY A 215 10.08 1.44 15.66
CA GLY A 215 9.71 2.53 14.74
C GLY A 215 10.49 3.81 14.95
N ALA A 216 11.44 3.85 15.88
CA ALA A 216 12.36 4.96 16.08
C ALA A 216 13.81 4.46 16.16
N ASP A 217 14.72 5.34 15.79
CA ASP A 217 16.15 5.19 16.10
C ASP A 217 16.39 5.78 17.50
N GLY A 218 17.21 5.15 18.33
CA GLY A 218 17.61 5.64 19.64
C GLY A 218 18.67 6.73 19.57
#